data_54154ab4b94b48f510644bdfe85ec2de
#
_entry.id   54154ab4b94b48f510644bdfe85ec2de
#
_cell.length_a   1.000
_cell.length_b   1.000
_cell.length_c   1.000
_cell.angle_alpha   90.00
_cell.angle_beta   90.00
_cell.angle_gamma   90.00
#
_symmetry.space_group_name_H-M   'P 1'
#
loop_
_entity.id
_entity.type
_entity.pdbx_description
1 polymer ?
#
loop_
_entity_poly.entity_id
_entity_poly.type
_entity_poly.pdbx_seq_one_letter_code
_entity_poly.pdbx_strand_id
1 'polypeptide(L)'
;MAIVGVLVGVLGGAAIGGLAAARATRQCRKPSDRAGQAVLHRMNASHAGVTAWGLGHVEIGTDFTILDVGCGGGQTIDRLTSMAPNGKVFGIDYSEESVVVASETNKHWIASGRVQVQLGTVSQLPFPDATFDLVTAVETHYYWPNLPADVREVMRVLRPGGTFLIVAETYRGRRNDWMYRPTMQFVLKAAYLTPDQHRALLVDAGYEDVKVFVDESRGWICARGSRSG
;
A
#
# COMPACT_ATOMS: atom_id res chain seq x y z
N MET A 1 8.57 -11.55 -0.59
CA MET A 1 9.86 -11.84 0.09
C MET A 1 11.02 -10.92 -0.32
N ALA A 2 10.81 -9.88 -1.14
CA ALA A 2 11.94 -9.16 -1.70
C ALA A 2 12.51 -8.04 -0.83
N ILE A 3 11.71 -7.19 -0.19
CA ILE A 3 12.27 -6.03 0.54
C ILE A 3 12.65 -6.39 1.97
N VAL A 4 11.77 -7.05 2.71
CA VAL A 4 12.10 -7.52 4.07
C VAL A 4 13.19 -8.59 4.00
N GLY A 5 13.19 -9.46 2.99
CA GLY A 5 14.25 -10.44 2.75
C GLY A 5 15.59 -9.82 2.39
N VAL A 6 15.61 -8.73 1.62
CA VAL A 6 16.84 -7.97 1.31
C VAL A 6 17.35 -7.22 2.55
N LEU A 7 16.46 -6.61 3.34
CA LEU A 7 16.84 -5.96 4.60
C LEU A 7 17.33 -6.97 5.64
N VAL A 8 16.70 -8.13 5.76
CA VAL A 8 17.16 -9.22 6.65
C VAL A 8 18.51 -9.80 6.18
N GLY A 9 18.71 -9.94 4.86
CA GLY A 9 19.99 -10.39 4.29
C GLY A 9 21.14 -9.38 4.45
N VAL A 10 20.83 -8.09 4.39
CA VAL A 10 21.82 -7.00 4.61
C VAL A 10 22.17 -6.82 6.10
N LEU A 11 21.23 -7.09 7.00
CA LEU A 11 21.48 -7.00 8.45
C LEU A 11 22.18 -8.24 9.03
N GLY A 12 22.15 -9.37 8.31
CA GLY A 12 22.86 -10.61 8.71
C GLY A 12 24.36 -10.63 8.37
N GLY A 13 24.87 -9.69 7.59
CA GLY A 13 26.28 -9.51 7.26
C GLY A 13 26.93 -8.42 8.13
N ALA A 14 27.82 -8.82 9.02
CA ALA A 14 28.41 -8.01 10.07
C ALA A 14 28.94 -6.62 9.65
N ALA A 15 28.73 -5.65 10.53
CA ALA A 15 29.55 -4.44 10.81
C ALA A 15 29.79 -3.34 9.73
N ILE A 16 29.39 -3.51 8.48
CA ILE A 16 29.43 -2.41 7.46
C ILE A 16 28.05 -1.71 7.34
N GLY A 17 27.12 -2.05 8.19
CA GLY A 17 25.66 -2.01 7.95
C GLY A 17 24.90 -0.81 8.46
N GLY A 18 25.32 -0.08 9.47
CA GLY A 18 24.43 0.91 10.11
C GLY A 18 23.97 2.01 9.17
N LEU A 19 24.89 2.65 8.47
CA LEU A 19 24.56 3.75 7.53
C LEU A 19 23.92 3.23 6.25
N ALA A 20 24.38 2.10 5.71
CA ALA A 20 23.79 1.50 4.50
C ALA A 20 22.39 0.94 4.76
N ALA A 21 22.17 0.29 5.90
CA ALA A 21 20.86 -0.18 6.33
C ALA A 21 19.89 0.98 6.60
N ALA A 22 20.35 2.03 7.28
CA ALA A 22 19.53 3.24 7.51
C ALA A 22 19.17 3.94 6.19
N ARG A 23 20.09 3.99 5.23
CA ARG A 23 19.83 4.55 3.89
C ARG A 23 18.84 3.69 3.11
N ALA A 24 19.01 2.37 3.10
CA ALA A 24 18.07 1.44 2.45
C ALA A 24 16.66 1.53 3.05
N THR A 25 16.56 1.56 4.39
CA THR A 25 15.30 1.73 5.12
C THR A 25 14.60 3.05 4.76
N ARG A 26 15.37 4.14 4.68
CA ARG A 26 14.84 5.44 4.26
C ARG A 26 14.29 5.41 2.84
N GLN A 27 15.00 4.76 1.91
CA GLN A 27 14.57 4.62 0.52
C GLN A 27 13.31 3.75 0.37
N CYS A 28 13.12 2.74 1.22
CA CYS A 28 11.89 1.96 1.22
C CYS A 28 10.69 2.77 1.74
N ARG A 29 10.90 3.63 2.74
CA ARG A 29 9.85 4.44 3.36
C ARG A 29 9.55 5.72 2.56
N LYS A 30 10.57 6.46 2.14
CA LYS A 30 10.49 7.68 1.34
C LYS A 30 11.58 7.65 0.28
N PRO A 31 11.31 7.09 -0.90
CA PRO A 31 12.23 7.10 -2.00
C PRO A 31 12.67 8.52 -2.36
N SER A 32 13.93 8.71 -2.64
CA SER A 32 14.50 10.00 -3.06
C SER A 32 15.65 9.76 -4.01
N ASP A 33 15.86 10.70 -4.96
CA ASP A 33 16.92 10.66 -5.95
C ASP A 33 16.91 9.41 -6.89
N ARG A 34 17.92 9.26 -7.74
CA ARG A 34 18.05 8.11 -8.66
C ARG A 34 18.09 6.74 -7.94
N ALA A 35 18.60 6.72 -6.71
CA ALA A 35 18.60 5.48 -5.92
C ALA A 35 17.18 5.11 -5.49
N GLY A 36 16.35 6.10 -5.14
CA GLY A 36 14.93 5.91 -4.87
C GLY A 36 14.16 5.39 -6.07
N GLN A 37 14.41 5.92 -7.28
CA GLN A 37 13.79 5.41 -8.52
C GLN A 37 14.11 3.93 -8.76
N ALA A 38 15.38 3.53 -8.61
CA ALA A 38 15.78 2.13 -8.75
C ALA A 38 15.09 1.21 -7.71
N VAL A 39 14.91 1.71 -6.47
CA VAL A 39 14.15 0.99 -5.43
C VAL A 39 12.69 0.83 -5.84
N LEU A 40 12.02 1.89 -6.33
CA LEU A 40 10.63 1.86 -6.78
C LEU A 40 10.40 0.86 -7.92
N HIS A 41 11.25 0.85 -8.95
CA HIS A 41 11.16 -0.14 -10.03
C HIS A 41 11.29 -1.57 -9.52
N ARG A 42 12.18 -1.80 -8.56
CA ARG A 42 12.37 -3.10 -7.94
C ARG A 42 11.17 -3.51 -7.08
N MET A 43 10.58 -2.55 -6.36
CA MET A 43 9.36 -2.74 -5.56
C MET A 43 8.18 -3.11 -6.46
N ASN A 44 7.99 -2.41 -7.56
CA ASN A 44 6.95 -2.70 -8.55
C ASN A 44 6.98 -4.18 -8.98
N ALA A 45 8.16 -4.70 -9.33
CA ALA A 45 8.30 -6.09 -9.75
C ALA A 45 8.07 -7.08 -8.61
N SER A 46 8.58 -6.79 -7.39
CA SER A 46 8.50 -7.70 -6.25
C SER A 46 7.11 -7.81 -5.64
N HIS A 47 6.32 -6.72 -5.66
CA HIS A 47 4.98 -6.71 -5.07
C HIS A 47 3.87 -7.17 -6.03
N ALA A 48 4.18 -7.44 -7.30
CA ALA A 48 3.19 -7.81 -8.30
C ALA A 48 2.34 -9.03 -7.89
N GLY A 49 2.95 -10.01 -7.22
CA GLY A 49 2.28 -11.22 -6.74
C GLY A 49 1.31 -10.96 -5.59
N VAL A 50 1.74 -10.24 -4.55
CA VAL A 50 0.90 -9.93 -3.39
C VAL A 50 -0.24 -8.99 -3.77
N THR A 51 0.03 -8.03 -4.67
CA THR A 51 -0.99 -7.13 -5.23
C THR A 51 -2.07 -7.93 -5.97
N ALA A 52 -1.66 -8.85 -6.88
CA ALA A 52 -2.61 -9.68 -7.62
C ALA A 52 -3.48 -10.54 -6.70
N TRP A 53 -2.86 -11.14 -5.68
CA TRP A 53 -3.57 -11.95 -4.70
C TRP A 53 -4.54 -11.11 -3.87
N GLY A 54 -4.12 -9.94 -3.38
CA GLY A 54 -4.96 -9.05 -2.59
C GLY A 54 -6.16 -8.53 -3.38
N LEU A 55 -5.96 -8.08 -4.62
CA LEU A 55 -7.04 -7.62 -5.51
C LEU A 55 -8.04 -8.73 -5.86
N GLY A 56 -7.64 -10.02 -5.78
CA GLY A 56 -8.55 -11.16 -5.92
C GLY A 56 -9.60 -11.30 -4.81
N HIS A 57 -9.49 -10.52 -3.71
CA HIS A 57 -10.44 -10.53 -2.60
C HIS A 57 -11.47 -9.39 -2.65
N VAL A 58 -11.49 -8.60 -3.72
CA VAL A 58 -12.46 -7.51 -3.93
C VAL A 58 -13.02 -7.58 -5.35
N GLU A 59 -14.30 -7.30 -5.51
CA GLU A 59 -14.92 -7.11 -6.83
C GLU A 59 -14.64 -5.69 -7.29
N ILE A 60 -14.18 -5.53 -8.53
CA ILE A 60 -13.89 -4.25 -9.15
C ILE A 60 -14.83 -4.05 -10.33
N GLY A 61 -15.71 -3.07 -10.22
CA GLY A 61 -16.62 -2.68 -11.30
C GLY A 61 -15.85 -2.03 -12.46
N THR A 62 -16.33 -2.22 -13.67
CA THR A 62 -15.70 -1.73 -14.90
C THR A 62 -15.61 -0.21 -14.99
N ASP A 63 -16.43 0.51 -14.24
CA ASP A 63 -16.61 1.97 -14.22
C ASP A 63 -16.19 2.60 -12.89
N PHE A 64 -15.56 1.85 -11.99
CA PHE A 64 -15.17 2.33 -10.68
C PHE A 64 -14.21 3.52 -10.73
N THR A 65 -14.42 4.44 -9.81
CA THR A 65 -13.46 5.49 -9.45
C THR A 65 -12.62 4.98 -8.29
N ILE A 66 -11.32 4.78 -8.50
CA ILE A 66 -10.43 4.09 -7.57
C ILE A 66 -9.31 5.02 -7.11
N LEU A 67 -8.92 4.92 -5.83
CA LEU A 67 -7.76 5.60 -5.27
C LEU A 67 -6.74 4.57 -4.77
N ASP A 68 -5.48 4.71 -5.18
CA ASP A 68 -4.34 3.97 -4.62
C ASP A 68 -3.52 4.89 -3.72
N VAL A 69 -3.53 4.62 -2.40
CA VAL A 69 -2.88 5.43 -1.38
C VAL A 69 -1.49 4.90 -1.08
N GLY A 70 -0.46 5.74 -1.29
CA GLY A 70 0.94 5.33 -1.24
C GLY A 70 1.30 4.53 -2.48
N CYS A 71 0.98 5.06 -3.65
CA CYS A 71 1.04 4.34 -4.93
C CYS A 71 2.46 3.97 -5.39
N GLY A 72 3.51 4.47 -4.71
CA GLY A 72 4.90 4.14 -5.00
C GLY A 72 5.26 4.33 -6.46
N GLY A 73 5.72 3.26 -7.12
CA GLY A 73 6.09 3.29 -8.54
C GLY A 73 4.93 3.11 -9.53
N GLY A 74 3.66 3.06 -9.06
CA GLY A 74 2.46 3.12 -9.89
C GLY A 74 2.04 1.80 -10.56
N GLN A 75 2.63 0.66 -10.21
CA GLN A 75 2.26 -0.63 -10.82
C GLN A 75 0.85 -1.09 -10.42
N THR A 76 0.41 -0.78 -9.18
CA THR A 76 -0.95 -1.05 -8.73
C THR A 76 -1.95 -0.22 -9.53
N ILE A 77 -1.65 1.06 -9.81
CA ILE A 77 -2.48 1.93 -10.65
C ILE A 77 -2.69 1.34 -12.05
N ASP A 78 -1.62 0.91 -12.72
CA ASP A 78 -1.69 0.29 -14.06
C ASP A 78 -2.62 -0.92 -14.07
N ARG A 79 -2.48 -1.79 -13.06
CA ARG A 79 -3.33 -2.97 -12.90
C ARG A 79 -4.79 -2.61 -12.65
N LEU A 80 -5.07 -1.69 -11.70
CA LEU A 80 -6.43 -1.24 -11.39
C LEU A 80 -7.10 -0.59 -12.61
N THR A 81 -6.33 0.21 -13.38
CA THR A 81 -6.83 0.84 -14.61
C THR A 81 -7.21 -0.19 -15.67
N SER A 82 -6.47 -1.28 -15.76
CA SER A 82 -6.79 -2.40 -16.65
C SER A 82 -8.03 -3.18 -16.18
N MET A 83 -8.27 -3.29 -14.86
CA MET A 83 -9.43 -3.99 -14.29
C MET A 83 -10.72 -3.16 -14.36
N ALA A 84 -10.62 -1.82 -14.37
CA ALA A 84 -11.75 -0.90 -14.50
C ALA A 84 -11.70 -0.13 -15.83
N PRO A 85 -11.98 -0.78 -17.00
CA PRO A 85 -11.72 -0.22 -18.33
C PRO A 85 -12.51 1.05 -18.64
N ASN A 86 -13.62 1.32 -18.00
CA ASN A 86 -14.47 2.51 -18.15
C ASN A 86 -14.31 3.48 -16.97
N GLY A 87 -13.52 3.12 -15.97
CA GLY A 87 -13.33 3.86 -14.73
C GLY A 87 -12.17 4.84 -14.77
N LYS A 88 -11.91 5.44 -13.62
CA LYS A 88 -10.75 6.32 -13.38
C LYS A 88 -9.96 5.86 -12.17
N VAL A 89 -8.63 5.96 -12.24
CA VAL A 89 -7.76 5.63 -11.12
C VAL A 89 -6.93 6.83 -10.72
N PHE A 90 -6.92 7.10 -9.43
CA PHE A 90 -6.12 8.16 -8.82
C PHE A 90 -5.02 7.51 -7.97
N GLY A 91 -3.83 8.07 -8.00
CA GLY A 91 -2.72 7.67 -7.13
C GLY A 91 -2.24 8.85 -6.32
N ILE A 92 -1.97 8.62 -5.04
CA ILE A 92 -1.25 9.60 -4.23
C ILE A 92 -0.03 8.95 -3.57
N ASP A 93 1.02 9.74 -3.44
CA ASP A 93 2.19 9.38 -2.63
C ASP A 93 2.76 10.66 -1.99
N TYR A 94 3.37 10.55 -0.81
CA TYR A 94 3.99 11.68 -0.13
C TYR A 94 5.44 11.93 -0.58
N SER A 95 6.00 11.07 -1.44
CA SER A 95 7.30 11.19 -2.07
C SER A 95 7.16 11.74 -3.49
N GLU A 96 7.80 12.86 -3.76
CA GLU A 96 7.87 13.44 -5.11
C GLU A 96 8.45 12.44 -6.12
N GLU A 97 9.44 11.66 -5.70
CA GLU A 97 10.08 10.64 -6.53
C GLU A 97 9.11 9.52 -6.92
N SER A 98 8.26 9.09 -5.97
CA SER A 98 7.19 8.11 -6.24
C SER A 98 6.21 8.66 -7.28
N VAL A 99 5.80 9.92 -7.15
CA VAL A 99 4.89 10.57 -8.10
C VAL A 99 5.50 10.64 -9.50
N VAL A 100 6.79 10.97 -9.62
CA VAL A 100 7.50 10.99 -10.90
C VAL A 100 7.52 9.60 -11.55
N VAL A 101 7.93 8.57 -10.79
CA VAL A 101 8.01 7.19 -11.31
C VAL A 101 6.62 6.64 -11.64
N ALA A 102 5.62 6.87 -10.78
CA ALA A 102 4.24 6.44 -11.03
C ALA A 102 3.65 7.11 -12.28
N SER A 103 3.95 8.39 -12.49
CA SER A 103 3.50 9.13 -13.67
C SER A 103 4.14 8.60 -14.96
N GLU A 104 5.42 8.29 -14.94
CA GLU A 104 6.10 7.68 -16.10
C GLU A 104 5.58 6.25 -16.37
N THR A 105 5.38 5.44 -15.32
CA THR A 105 4.80 4.09 -15.43
C THR A 105 3.42 4.13 -16.09
N ASN A 106 2.61 5.14 -15.77
CA ASN A 106 1.22 5.26 -16.21
C ASN A 106 0.99 6.33 -17.30
N LYS A 107 2.03 6.80 -17.97
CA LYS A 107 1.95 7.94 -18.91
C LYS A 107 0.88 7.78 -20.01
N HIS A 108 0.67 6.58 -20.51
CA HIS A 108 -0.35 6.29 -21.52
C HIS A 108 -1.77 6.41 -20.99
N TRP A 109 -2.01 5.97 -19.73
CA TRP A 109 -3.28 6.13 -19.05
C TRP A 109 -3.56 7.59 -18.65
N ILE A 110 -2.51 8.32 -18.27
CA ILE A 110 -2.60 9.76 -17.98
C ILE A 110 -2.96 10.53 -19.27
N ALA A 111 -2.31 10.22 -20.39
CA ALA A 111 -2.60 10.82 -21.68
C ALA A 111 -4.04 10.57 -22.16
N SER A 112 -4.63 9.42 -21.80
CA SER A 112 -6.04 9.11 -22.08
C SER A 112 -7.02 9.74 -21.09
N GLY A 113 -6.55 10.43 -20.05
CA GLY A 113 -7.40 11.04 -19.00
C GLY A 113 -7.99 10.04 -17.99
N ARG A 114 -7.52 8.79 -17.99
CA ARG A 114 -8.03 7.73 -17.10
C ARG A 114 -7.26 7.61 -15.78
N VAL A 115 -6.05 8.13 -15.72
CA VAL A 115 -5.21 8.11 -14.51
C VAL A 115 -4.78 9.53 -14.16
N GLN A 116 -4.78 9.81 -12.86
CA GLN A 116 -4.17 10.99 -12.27
C GLN A 116 -3.27 10.58 -11.12
N VAL A 117 -2.02 11.06 -11.10
CA VAL A 117 -1.08 10.85 -10.00
C VAL A 117 -0.70 12.21 -9.43
N GLN A 118 -0.71 12.34 -8.10
CA GLN A 118 -0.36 13.59 -7.45
C GLN A 118 0.34 13.38 -6.10
N LEU A 119 1.08 14.41 -5.68
CA LEU A 119 1.67 14.47 -4.35
C LEU A 119 0.56 14.65 -3.31
N GLY A 120 0.61 13.88 -2.23
CA GLY A 120 -0.37 13.96 -1.15
C GLY A 120 -0.06 13.01 0.00
N THR A 121 -0.75 13.21 1.11
CA THR A 121 -0.64 12.37 2.30
C THR A 121 -1.99 11.79 2.66
N VAL A 122 -1.99 10.56 3.20
CA VAL A 122 -3.20 9.89 3.67
C VAL A 122 -3.88 10.65 4.81
N SER A 123 -3.12 11.38 5.61
CA SER A 123 -3.67 12.12 6.76
C SER A 123 -4.57 13.31 6.37
N GLN A 124 -4.49 13.74 5.10
CA GLN A 124 -5.37 14.76 4.51
C GLN A 124 -5.45 14.50 3.01
N LEU A 125 -6.42 13.67 2.62
CA LEU A 125 -6.64 13.31 1.22
C LEU A 125 -7.23 14.50 0.46
N PRO A 126 -6.60 14.94 -0.66
CA PRO A 126 -7.05 16.12 -1.41
C PRO A 126 -8.25 15.82 -2.32
N PHE A 127 -9.23 15.11 -1.78
CA PHE A 127 -10.43 14.68 -2.50
C PHE A 127 -11.68 14.98 -1.68
N PRO A 128 -12.82 15.28 -2.35
CA PRO A 128 -14.11 15.43 -1.68
C PRO A 128 -14.55 14.14 -0.97
N ASP A 129 -15.48 14.28 -0.05
CA ASP A 129 -16.18 13.15 0.56
C ASP A 129 -16.89 12.29 -0.51
N ALA A 130 -17.03 11.01 -0.25
CA ALA A 130 -17.81 10.08 -1.08
C ALA A 130 -17.43 10.13 -2.57
N THR A 131 -16.12 10.09 -2.87
CA THR A 131 -15.59 10.17 -4.24
C THR A 131 -15.32 8.80 -4.85
N PHE A 132 -14.82 7.82 -4.04
CA PHE A 132 -14.27 6.58 -4.54
C PHE A 132 -15.14 5.36 -4.25
N ASP A 133 -15.22 4.45 -5.22
CA ASP A 133 -15.85 3.15 -5.08
C ASP A 133 -14.92 2.14 -4.39
N LEU A 134 -13.60 2.29 -4.63
CA LEU A 134 -12.55 1.48 -4.02
C LEU A 134 -11.35 2.37 -3.64
N VAL A 135 -10.83 2.15 -2.44
CA VAL A 135 -9.51 2.67 -2.04
C VAL A 135 -8.59 1.51 -1.73
N THR A 136 -7.37 1.53 -2.26
CA THR A 136 -6.34 0.52 -2.00
C THR A 136 -5.16 1.10 -1.22
N ALA A 137 -4.56 0.28 -0.36
CA ALA A 137 -3.32 0.55 0.35
C ALA A 137 -2.44 -0.72 0.28
N VAL A 138 -1.57 -0.77 -0.74
CA VAL A 138 -0.70 -1.91 -1.00
C VAL A 138 0.70 -1.62 -0.50
N GLU A 139 1.18 -2.40 0.48
CA GLU A 139 2.53 -2.27 1.06
C GLU A 139 2.83 -0.88 1.68
N THR A 140 1.84 -0.15 2.16
CA THR A 140 1.99 1.25 2.60
C THR A 140 1.41 1.56 3.98
N HIS A 141 0.28 0.98 4.38
CA HIS A 141 -0.48 1.34 5.58
C HIS A 141 0.36 1.33 6.87
N TYR A 142 1.33 0.47 6.96
CA TYR A 142 2.20 0.35 8.14
C TYR A 142 3.20 1.52 8.31
N TYR A 143 3.32 2.40 7.32
CA TYR A 143 4.10 3.65 7.39
C TYR A 143 3.26 4.89 7.68
N TRP A 144 1.93 4.75 7.77
CA TRP A 144 1.03 5.88 7.97
C TRP A 144 1.26 6.55 9.34
N PRO A 145 1.25 7.90 9.40
CA PRO A 145 1.65 8.62 10.61
C PRO A 145 0.73 8.38 11.81
N ASN A 146 -0.58 8.31 11.56
CA ASN A 146 -1.61 8.05 12.57
C ASN A 146 -2.63 7.05 12.02
N LEU A 147 -2.24 5.78 12.00
CA LEU A 147 -3.00 4.73 11.32
C LEU A 147 -4.51 4.73 11.64
N PRO A 148 -4.99 4.87 12.91
CA PRO A 148 -6.43 4.93 13.18
C PRO A 148 -7.12 6.16 12.60
N ALA A 149 -6.49 7.33 12.62
CA ALA A 149 -7.04 8.55 12.04
C ALA A 149 -7.00 8.51 10.51
N ASP A 150 -5.91 7.99 9.95
CA ASP A 150 -5.69 7.88 8.51
C ASP A 150 -6.69 6.91 7.87
N VAL A 151 -7.03 5.81 8.56
CA VAL A 151 -8.07 4.86 8.11
C VAL A 151 -9.47 5.51 8.12
N ARG A 152 -9.76 6.41 9.06
CA ARG A 152 -11.00 7.21 9.04
C ARG A 152 -11.02 8.23 7.91
N GLU A 153 -9.86 8.83 7.59
CA GLU A 153 -9.76 9.74 6.45
C GLU A 153 -10.01 9.02 5.11
N VAL A 154 -9.53 7.77 4.99
CA VAL A 154 -9.89 6.91 3.85
C VAL A 154 -11.41 6.68 3.78
N MET A 155 -12.06 6.42 4.92
CA MET A 155 -13.52 6.26 4.95
C MET A 155 -14.26 7.51 4.47
N ARG A 156 -13.78 8.71 4.83
CA ARG A 156 -14.41 9.98 4.38
C ARG A 156 -14.54 10.04 2.86
N VAL A 157 -13.49 9.66 2.13
CA VAL A 157 -13.46 9.75 0.67
C VAL A 157 -14.13 8.59 -0.05
N LEU A 158 -14.42 7.48 0.63
CA LEU A 158 -15.20 6.37 0.07
C LEU A 158 -16.67 6.77 -0.08
N ARG A 159 -17.31 6.34 -1.14
CA ARG A 159 -18.77 6.39 -1.29
C ARG A 159 -19.47 5.46 -0.29
N PRO A 160 -20.74 5.70 0.06
CA PRO A 160 -21.56 4.68 0.69
C PRO A 160 -21.51 3.38 -0.12
N GLY A 161 -21.26 2.25 0.53
CA GLY A 161 -21.01 0.95 -0.10
C GLY A 161 -19.61 0.76 -0.70
N GLY A 162 -18.78 1.80 -0.75
CA GLY A 162 -17.40 1.73 -1.24
C GLY A 162 -16.48 0.90 -0.33
N THR A 163 -15.45 0.29 -0.88
CA THR A 163 -14.58 -0.64 -0.18
C THR A 163 -13.18 -0.07 0.04
N PHE A 164 -12.62 -0.28 1.24
CA PHE A 164 -11.21 -0.11 1.52
C PHE A 164 -10.49 -1.46 1.55
N LEU A 165 -9.36 -1.55 0.86
CA LEU A 165 -8.54 -2.75 0.74
C LEU A 165 -7.10 -2.48 1.20
N ILE A 166 -6.64 -3.17 2.23
CA ILE A 166 -5.26 -3.19 2.71
C ILE A 166 -4.62 -4.49 2.26
N VAL A 167 -3.43 -4.43 1.65
CA VAL A 167 -2.66 -5.60 1.23
C VAL A 167 -1.22 -5.48 1.71
N ALA A 168 -0.66 -6.54 2.31
CA ALA A 168 0.73 -6.57 2.72
C ALA A 168 1.37 -7.96 2.62
N GLU A 169 2.70 -7.98 2.35
CA GLU A 169 3.49 -9.21 2.27
C GLU A 169 3.93 -9.75 3.63
N THR A 170 3.55 -9.08 4.72
CA THR A 170 3.89 -9.53 6.07
C THR A 170 2.90 -9.04 7.13
N TYR A 171 2.75 -9.81 8.19
CA TYR A 171 1.92 -9.48 9.35
C TYR A 171 2.52 -10.09 10.62
N ARG A 172 2.20 -9.54 11.80
CA ARG A 172 2.65 -10.06 13.09
C ARG A 172 1.93 -11.37 13.43
N GLY A 173 2.69 -12.36 13.85
CA GLY A 173 2.20 -13.70 14.17
C GLY A 173 2.24 -14.69 13.00
N ARG A 174 2.79 -14.27 11.83
CA ARG A 174 3.05 -15.20 10.72
C ARG A 174 4.09 -16.24 11.09
N ARG A 175 4.17 -17.33 10.32
CA ARG A 175 5.26 -18.30 10.44
C ARG A 175 6.63 -17.59 10.33
N ASN A 176 7.52 -17.87 11.27
CA ASN A 176 8.85 -17.23 11.39
C ASN A 176 8.80 -15.72 11.68
N ASP A 177 7.75 -15.22 12.32
CA ASP A 177 7.59 -13.82 12.73
C ASP A 177 8.81 -13.25 13.47
N TRP A 178 9.46 -14.06 14.29
CA TRP A 178 10.66 -13.68 15.03
C TRP A 178 11.80 -13.13 14.15
N MET A 179 11.87 -13.53 12.86
CA MET A 179 12.85 -13.02 11.89
C MET A 179 12.51 -11.63 11.36
N TYR A 180 11.21 -11.33 11.22
CA TYR A 180 10.70 -10.09 10.60
C TYR A 180 10.44 -9.00 11.63
N ARG A 181 9.96 -9.40 12.80
CA ARG A 181 9.52 -8.51 13.87
C ARG A 181 10.55 -7.45 14.27
N PRO A 182 11.85 -7.76 14.49
CA PRO A 182 12.83 -6.74 14.82
C PRO A 182 12.99 -5.69 13.72
N THR A 183 13.01 -6.12 12.45
CA THR A 183 13.14 -5.21 11.32
C THR A 183 11.90 -4.31 11.21
N MET A 184 10.70 -4.86 11.29
CA MET A 184 9.46 -4.09 11.20
C MET A 184 9.33 -3.08 12.34
N GLN A 185 9.55 -3.49 13.60
CA GLN A 185 9.32 -2.66 14.77
C GLN A 185 10.45 -1.67 15.04
N PHE A 186 11.71 -2.08 14.95
CA PHE A 186 12.84 -1.27 15.38
C PHE A 186 13.56 -0.55 14.24
N VAL A 187 13.62 -1.16 13.06
CA VAL A 187 14.32 -0.57 11.90
C VAL A 187 13.35 0.29 11.09
N LEU A 188 12.23 -0.26 10.67
CA LEU A 188 11.22 0.43 9.86
C LEU A 188 10.26 1.29 10.71
N LYS A 189 10.16 1.02 12.01
CA LYS A 189 9.19 1.66 12.93
C LYS A 189 7.78 1.58 12.37
N ALA A 190 7.46 0.44 11.77
CA ALA A 190 6.20 0.19 11.07
C ALA A 190 5.10 -0.26 12.05
N ALA A 191 3.85 0.06 11.76
CA ALA A 191 2.69 -0.50 12.44
C ALA A 191 2.52 -1.98 12.04
N TYR A 192 3.18 -2.86 12.79
CA TYR A 192 3.22 -4.29 12.50
C TYR A 192 2.13 -5.03 13.25
N LEU A 193 0.99 -5.26 12.58
CA LEU A 193 -0.27 -5.73 13.16
C LEU A 193 -0.48 -7.24 12.93
N THR A 194 -1.22 -7.87 13.85
CA THR A 194 -1.78 -9.23 13.65
C THR A 194 -3.02 -9.17 12.75
N PRO A 195 -3.52 -10.31 12.21
CA PRO A 195 -4.79 -10.36 11.49
C PRO A 195 -5.96 -9.80 12.31
N ASP A 196 -6.05 -10.13 13.61
CA ASP A 196 -7.10 -9.59 14.49
C ASP A 196 -6.97 -8.08 14.68
N GLN A 197 -5.76 -7.55 14.76
CA GLN A 197 -5.53 -6.11 14.85
C GLN A 197 -5.87 -5.38 13.56
N HIS A 198 -5.66 -5.98 12.38
CA HIS A 198 -6.17 -5.42 11.11
C HIS A 198 -7.69 -5.38 11.10
N ARG A 199 -8.36 -6.45 11.60
CA ARG A 199 -9.81 -6.48 11.74
C ARG A 199 -10.29 -5.37 12.68
N ALA A 200 -9.73 -5.30 13.90
CA ALA A 200 -10.09 -4.30 14.89
C ALA A 200 -9.89 -2.87 14.35
N LEU A 201 -8.77 -2.60 13.65
CA LEU A 201 -8.48 -1.30 13.04
C LEU A 201 -9.61 -0.82 12.12
N LEU A 202 -10.14 -1.70 11.27
CA LEU A 202 -11.23 -1.38 10.36
C LEU A 202 -12.57 -1.25 11.10
N VAL A 203 -12.88 -2.18 12.02
CA VAL A 203 -14.11 -2.12 12.83
C VAL A 203 -14.15 -0.85 13.68
N ASP A 204 -13.07 -0.52 14.37
CA ASP A 204 -12.97 0.67 15.24
C ASP A 204 -13.03 1.99 14.43
N ALA A 205 -12.68 1.94 13.15
CA ALA A 205 -12.86 3.07 12.24
C ALA A 205 -14.29 3.18 11.68
N GLY A 206 -15.17 2.18 11.92
CA GLY A 206 -16.57 2.17 11.50
C GLY A 206 -16.85 1.45 10.18
N TYR A 207 -15.89 0.67 9.66
CA TYR A 207 -16.14 -0.16 8.47
C TYR A 207 -17.03 -1.36 8.81
N GLU A 208 -17.91 -1.71 7.88
CA GLU A 208 -18.77 -2.90 7.90
C GLU A 208 -18.18 -4.01 7.00
N ASP A 209 -18.76 -5.21 7.06
CA ASP A 209 -18.32 -6.38 6.27
C ASP A 209 -16.81 -6.65 6.32
N VAL A 210 -16.20 -6.39 7.47
CA VAL A 210 -14.74 -6.52 7.63
C VAL A 210 -14.31 -7.98 7.51
N LYS A 211 -13.47 -8.24 6.49
CA LYS A 211 -12.87 -9.55 6.23
C LYS A 211 -11.36 -9.45 6.20
N VAL A 212 -10.70 -10.45 6.77
CA VAL A 212 -9.24 -10.56 6.75
C VAL A 212 -8.88 -11.93 6.20
N PHE A 213 -8.04 -11.93 5.18
CA PHE A 213 -7.53 -13.12 4.49
C PHE A 213 -6.03 -13.20 4.73
N VAL A 214 -5.53 -14.41 4.91
CA VAL A 214 -4.09 -14.68 5.06
C VAL A 214 -3.66 -15.81 4.13
N ASP A 215 -2.53 -15.66 3.49
CA ASP A 215 -1.80 -16.75 2.86
C ASP A 215 -0.64 -17.12 3.78
N GLU A 216 -0.83 -18.14 4.62
CA GLU A 216 0.18 -18.56 5.60
C GLU A 216 1.47 -19.05 4.94
N SER A 217 1.36 -19.62 3.73
CA SER A 217 2.51 -20.17 3.00
C SER A 217 3.47 -19.08 2.52
N ARG A 218 2.91 -17.94 2.08
CA ARG A 218 3.65 -16.77 1.61
C ARG A 218 3.82 -15.72 2.71
N GLY A 219 2.96 -15.76 3.73
CA GLY A 219 2.89 -14.79 4.81
C GLY A 219 2.25 -13.48 4.39
N TRP A 220 1.33 -13.52 3.44
CA TRP A 220 0.60 -12.38 2.94
C TRP A 220 -0.69 -12.15 3.74
N ILE A 221 -1.10 -10.91 3.81
CA ILE A 221 -2.36 -10.49 4.44
C ILE A 221 -3.12 -9.54 3.53
N CYS A 222 -4.43 -9.70 3.50
CA CYS A 222 -5.37 -8.79 2.90
C CYS A 222 -6.49 -8.52 3.89
N ALA A 223 -6.78 -7.25 4.19
CA ALA A 223 -7.92 -6.85 5.00
C ALA A 223 -8.79 -5.90 4.20
N ARG A 224 -10.11 -6.12 4.21
CA ARG A 224 -11.07 -5.23 3.55
C ARG A 224 -12.24 -4.91 4.47
N GLY A 225 -12.84 -3.75 4.26
CA GLY A 225 -14.08 -3.33 4.89
C GLY A 225 -14.82 -2.35 4.00
N SER A 226 -16.14 -2.26 4.13
CA SER A 226 -16.98 -1.38 3.34
C SER A 226 -17.49 -0.21 4.19
N ARG A 227 -17.67 0.96 3.60
CA ARG A 227 -18.40 2.07 4.19
C ARG A 227 -19.88 1.76 4.19
N SER A 228 -20.60 2.01 5.29
CA SER A 228 -22.06 1.89 5.38
C SER A 228 -22.77 2.61 4.22
N GLY A 229 -23.85 2.02 3.73
CA GLY A 229 -24.70 2.58 2.67
C GLY A 229 -25.58 3.75 3.12
#